data_f6b812cf6fdc7df17e1e8873e70e3eb0
#
_entry.id   f6b812cf6fdc7df17e1e8873e70e3eb0
#
_cell.length_a   1.000
_cell.length_b   1.000
_cell.length_c   1.000
_cell.angle_alpha   90.00
_cell.angle_beta   90.00
_cell.angle_gamma   90.00
#
_symmetry.space_group_name_H-M   'P 1'
#
loop_
_entity.id
_entity.type
_entity.pdbx_description
1 polymer ?
#
loop_
_entity_poly.entity_id
_entity_poly.type
_entity_poly.pdbx_seq_one_letter_code
_entity_poly.pdbx_strand_id
1 'polypeptide(L)'
;PPHDSEFGLHFSIWGRDTTRALEIAQELEAGSVTINDGLVASWGSHEAPMGGMKDSGLGRRHGLEGVLKFTESQTVAVQRLIPAYAPFAGVAPERYTRLIELLTRVFKRLPFYK
;
A
#
# COMPACT_ATOMS: atom_id res chain seq x y z
N PRO A 1 -20.41 -6.98 -17.14
CA PRO A 1 -19.83 -5.75 -16.59
C PRO A 1 -18.31 -5.74 -16.77
N PRO A 2 -17.63 -4.57 -16.82
CA PRO A 2 -16.17 -4.50 -17.01
C PRO A 2 -15.36 -5.23 -15.91
N HIS A 3 -15.94 -5.50 -14.76
CA HIS A 3 -15.29 -6.20 -13.65
C HIS A 3 -15.28 -7.73 -13.82
N ASP A 4 -16.00 -8.29 -14.76
CA ASP A 4 -16.03 -9.75 -15.00
C ASP A 4 -14.81 -10.21 -15.82
N SER A 5 -13.97 -9.29 -16.27
CA SER A 5 -12.73 -9.63 -16.95
C SER A 5 -11.70 -10.20 -15.98
N GLU A 6 -11.03 -11.29 -16.36
CA GLU A 6 -9.85 -11.82 -15.67
C GLU A 6 -8.64 -10.88 -15.76
N PHE A 7 -8.68 -9.94 -16.70
CA PHE A 7 -7.62 -8.97 -16.96
C PHE A 7 -7.96 -7.59 -16.40
N GLY A 8 -6.96 -6.86 -15.98
CA GLY A 8 -7.08 -5.51 -15.46
C GLY A 8 -5.83 -4.66 -15.73
N LEU A 9 -5.39 -4.57 -16.98
CA LEU A 9 -4.22 -3.76 -17.32
C LEU A 9 -4.61 -2.29 -17.47
N HIS A 10 -5.51 -2.00 -18.39
CA HIS A 10 -5.89 -0.65 -18.75
C HIS A 10 -7.33 -0.57 -19.25
N PHE A 11 -8.06 0.46 -18.82
CA PHE A 11 -9.36 0.80 -19.36
C PHE A 11 -9.36 2.24 -19.88
N SER A 12 -10.15 2.48 -20.93
CA SER A 12 -10.43 3.83 -21.43
C SER A 12 -11.93 4.10 -21.34
N ILE A 13 -12.30 5.21 -20.74
CA ILE A 13 -13.68 5.67 -20.61
C ILE A 13 -13.86 6.90 -21.53
N TRP A 14 -14.83 6.87 -22.41
CA TRP A 14 -15.09 7.95 -23.33
C TRP A 14 -16.47 8.57 -23.04
N GLY A 15 -16.49 9.88 -22.79
CA GLY A 15 -17.74 10.58 -22.48
C GLY A 15 -17.55 12.06 -22.23
N ARG A 16 -18.67 12.81 -22.30
CA ARG A 16 -18.67 14.25 -22.04
C ARG A 16 -18.69 14.56 -20.53
N ASP A 17 -19.34 13.70 -19.75
CA ASP A 17 -19.43 13.84 -18.30
C ASP A 17 -18.21 13.20 -17.65
N THR A 18 -17.20 14.03 -17.42
CA THR A 18 -15.93 13.57 -16.79
C THR A 18 -16.10 13.26 -15.31
N THR A 19 -17.07 13.86 -14.62
CA THR A 19 -17.37 13.55 -13.21
C THR A 19 -17.89 12.13 -13.09
N ARG A 20 -18.86 11.77 -13.91
CA ARG A 20 -19.40 10.41 -13.96
C ARG A 20 -18.35 9.40 -14.42
N ALA A 21 -17.47 9.78 -15.34
CA ALA A 21 -16.37 8.92 -15.78
C ALA A 21 -15.37 8.65 -14.65
N LEU A 22 -15.08 9.63 -13.80
CA LEU A 22 -14.21 9.45 -12.62
C LEU A 22 -14.84 8.51 -11.59
N GLU A 23 -16.12 8.62 -11.32
CA GLU A 23 -16.84 7.69 -10.43
C GLU A 23 -16.71 6.25 -10.93
N ILE A 24 -16.98 6.03 -12.22
CA ILE A 24 -16.84 4.71 -12.84
C ILE A 24 -15.40 4.21 -12.77
N ALA A 25 -14.41 5.08 -13.00
CA ALA A 25 -13.00 4.73 -12.97
C ALA A 25 -12.56 4.19 -11.58
N GLN A 26 -13.12 4.71 -10.50
CA GLN A 26 -12.82 4.27 -9.13
C GLN A 26 -13.38 2.88 -8.81
N GLU A 27 -14.38 2.42 -9.55
CA GLU A 27 -14.97 1.10 -9.37
C GLU A 27 -14.26 0.02 -10.21
N LEU A 28 -13.38 0.42 -11.15
CA LEU A 28 -12.71 -0.51 -12.05
C LEU A 28 -11.44 -1.10 -11.44
N GLU A 29 -11.34 -2.40 -11.44
CA GLU A 29 -10.15 -3.14 -11.03
C GLU A 29 -9.13 -3.20 -12.18
N ALA A 30 -8.43 -2.09 -12.40
CA ALA A 30 -7.41 -1.95 -13.42
C ALA A 30 -6.19 -1.17 -12.92
N GLY A 31 -5.04 -1.50 -13.47
CA GLY A 31 -3.79 -0.82 -13.12
C GLY A 31 -3.74 0.63 -13.58
N SER A 32 -4.47 0.97 -14.65
CA SER A 32 -4.67 2.35 -15.08
C SER A 32 -6.02 2.52 -15.77
N VAL A 33 -6.62 3.71 -15.60
CA VAL A 33 -7.83 4.11 -16.29
C VAL A 33 -7.60 5.50 -16.88
N THR A 34 -7.89 5.68 -18.16
CA THR A 34 -7.86 6.98 -18.82
C THR A 34 -9.25 7.45 -19.18
N ILE A 35 -9.49 8.75 -19.15
CA ILE A 35 -10.74 9.36 -19.52
C ILE A 35 -10.51 10.23 -20.75
N ASN A 36 -11.27 9.97 -21.81
CA ASN A 36 -11.19 10.63 -23.11
C ASN A 36 -9.80 10.56 -23.76
N ASP A 37 -9.04 9.54 -23.40
CA ASP A 37 -7.74 9.26 -24.00
C ASP A 37 -7.48 7.75 -24.05
N GLY A 38 -6.47 7.37 -24.80
CA GLY A 38 -5.97 6.01 -24.85
C GLY A 38 -4.84 5.76 -23.85
N LEU A 39 -4.14 4.67 -24.04
CA LEU A 39 -3.02 4.23 -23.19
C LEU A 39 -1.88 5.28 -23.08
N VAL A 40 -1.76 6.18 -24.05
CA VAL A 40 -0.66 7.13 -24.16
C VAL A 40 -0.55 8.05 -22.95
N ALA A 41 -1.68 8.49 -22.39
CA ALA A 41 -1.69 9.34 -21.19
C ALA A 41 -1.07 8.64 -19.97
N SER A 42 -1.36 7.36 -19.77
CA SER A 42 -0.75 6.56 -18.69
C SER A 42 0.74 6.28 -18.96
N TRP A 43 1.10 6.09 -20.21
CA TRP A 43 2.48 5.84 -20.63
C TRP A 43 3.37 7.06 -20.49
N GLY A 44 2.84 8.24 -20.79
CA GLY A 44 3.56 9.51 -20.69
C GLY A 44 3.75 10.00 -19.25
N SER A 45 3.03 9.44 -18.31
CA SER A 45 3.10 9.82 -16.88
C SER A 45 4.18 9.02 -16.16
N HIS A 46 5.42 9.48 -16.20
CA HIS A 46 6.55 8.76 -15.58
C HIS A 46 6.48 8.63 -14.05
N GLU A 47 5.73 9.50 -13.39
CA GLU A 47 5.55 9.46 -11.93
C GLU A 47 4.38 8.60 -11.50
N ALA A 48 3.41 8.36 -12.41
CA ALA A 48 2.26 7.52 -12.10
C ALA A 48 2.63 6.04 -12.17
N PRO A 49 2.32 5.25 -11.14
CA PRO A 49 2.54 3.81 -11.16
C PRO A 49 1.79 3.17 -12.32
N MET A 50 2.46 2.35 -13.11
CA MET A 50 1.88 1.61 -14.23
C MET A 50 2.07 0.11 -14.03
N GLY A 51 1.01 -0.65 -14.19
CA GLY A 51 1.04 -2.12 -14.10
C GLY A 51 -0.35 -2.70 -14.14
N GLY A 52 -0.45 -4.01 -14.23
CA GLY A 52 -1.72 -4.71 -14.26
C GLY A 52 -2.28 -5.05 -12.88
N MET A 53 -3.56 -5.35 -12.84
CA MET A 53 -4.25 -6.07 -11.78
C MET A 53 -4.72 -7.41 -12.32
N LYS A 54 -5.13 -8.30 -11.45
CA LYS A 54 -5.60 -9.65 -11.81
C LYS A 54 -4.55 -10.38 -12.68
N ASP A 55 -4.96 -11.10 -13.70
CA ASP A 55 -4.08 -11.85 -14.57
C ASP A 55 -3.22 -10.99 -15.53
N SER A 56 -3.45 -9.68 -15.53
CA SER A 56 -2.60 -8.73 -16.28
C SER A 56 -1.22 -8.51 -15.68
N GLY A 57 -0.91 -9.09 -14.55
CA GLY A 57 0.42 -9.14 -13.97
C GLY A 57 0.53 -8.54 -12.57
N LEU A 58 1.75 -8.61 -12.05
CA LEU A 58 2.10 -8.20 -10.69
C LEU A 58 3.06 -6.99 -10.70
N GLY A 59 2.96 -6.20 -9.63
CA GLY A 59 3.85 -5.06 -9.41
C GLY A 59 3.53 -3.84 -10.25
N ARG A 60 4.39 -2.84 -10.16
CA ARG A 60 4.25 -1.57 -10.87
C ARG A 60 5.56 -1.17 -11.53
N ARG A 61 5.45 -0.44 -12.63
CA ARG A 61 6.51 0.33 -13.27
C ARG A 61 6.25 1.81 -13.03
N HIS A 62 7.23 2.64 -13.31
CA HIS A 62 7.19 4.09 -13.10
C HIS A 62 7.07 4.50 -11.62
N GLY A 63 7.35 5.75 -11.32
CA GLY A 63 7.32 6.29 -9.99
C GLY A 63 8.24 5.56 -9.00
N LEU A 64 8.02 5.82 -7.72
CA LEU A 64 8.76 5.22 -6.63
C LEU A 64 8.59 3.69 -6.58
N GLU A 65 7.38 3.20 -6.81
CA GLU A 65 7.09 1.76 -6.80
C GLU A 65 7.87 1.01 -7.88
N GLY A 66 8.08 1.65 -9.04
CA GLY A 66 8.87 1.09 -10.13
C GLY A 66 10.33 0.88 -9.76
N VAL A 67 10.88 1.69 -8.87
CA VAL A 67 12.25 1.55 -8.34
C VAL A 67 12.29 0.55 -7.19
N LEU A 68 11.35 0.66 -6.25
CA LEU A 68 11.31 -0.17 -5.05
C LEU A 68 11.21 -1.67 -5.35
N LYS A 69 10.61 -2.06 -6.47
CA LYS A 69 10.52 -3.47 -6.88
C LYS A 69 11.89 -4.16 -7.11
N PHE A 70 12.96 -3.41 -7.29
CA PHE A 70 14.32 -3.92 -7.44
C PHE A 70 15.10 -3.89 -6.13
N THR A 71 14.47 -3.51 -5.02
CA THR A 71 15.07 -3.40 -3.71
C THR A 71 14.37 -4.34 -2.73
N GLU A 72 15.09 -4.70 -1.69
CA GLU A 72 14.51 -5.39 -0.54
C GLU A 72 14.52 -4.46 0.67
N SER A 73 13.41 -4.43 1.39
CA SER A 73 13.31 -3.63 2.61
C SER A 73 14.00 -4.33 3.76
N GLN A 74 14.87 -3.63 4.46
CA GLN A 74 15.52 -4.10 5.67
C GLN A 74 15.11 -3.24 6.85
N THR A 75 14.73 -3.89 7.95
CA THR A 75 14.48 -3.22 9.23
C THR A 75 15.70 -3.39 10.12
N VAL A 76 16.25 -2.28 10.58
CA VAL A 76 17.32 -2.28 11.60
C VAL A 76 16.74 -1.67 12.87
N ALA A 77 16.65 -2.46 13.94
CA ALA A 77 16.17 -2.00 15.24
C ALA A 77 17.28 -2.09 16.28
N VAL A 78 17.51 -1.00 17.00
CA VAL A 78 18.48 -0.94 18.08
C VAL A 78 17.76 -0.81 19.41
N GLN A 79 17.84 -1.84 20.23
CA GLN A 79 17.31 -1.81 21.59
C GLN A 79 18.28 -1.06 22.51
N ARG A 80 17.80 0.02 23.12
CA ARG A 80 18.65 0.89 23.96
C ARG A 80 18.33 0.83 25.46
N LEU A 81 17.10 0.49 25.82
CA LEU A 81 16.64 0.61 27.20
C LEU A 81 16.29 -0.73 27.82
N ILE A 82 15.22 -1.36 27.36
CA ILE A 82 14.63 -2.55 27.96
C ILE A 82 14.44 -3.61 26.89
N PRO A 83 15.04 -4.80 27.01
CA PRO A 83 14.80 -5.88 26.05
C PRO A 83 13.35 -6.36 26.13
N ALA A 84 12.59 -6.17 25.06
CA ALA A 84 11.18 -6.54 25.01
C ALA A 84 10.91 -8.06 24.99
N TYR A 85 11.95 -8.87 24.79
CA TYR A 85 11.85 -10.33 24.66
C TYR A 85 12.24 -11.11 25.91
N ALA A 86 12.84 -10.47 26.91
CA ALA A 86 13.30 -11.14 28.13
C ALA A 86 12.73 -10.44 29.37
N PRO A 87 12.15 -11.18 30.31
CA PRO A 87 11.76 -10.62 31.59
C PRO A 87 12.99 -10.20 32.37
N PHE A 88 12.87 -9.13 33.15
CA PHE A 88 13.94 -8.77 34.10
C PHE A 88 14.19 -9.90 35.11
N ALA A 89 15.40 -10.06 35.53
CA ALA A 89 15.75 -11.04 36.57
C ALA A 89 14.87 -10.83 37.82
N GLY A 90 14.13 -11.87 38.21
CA GLY A 90 13.22 -11.84 39.35
C GLY A 90 11.77 -11.43 39.06
N VAL A 91 11.44 -11.12 37.82
CA VAL A 91 10.05 -10.84 37.42
C VAL A 91 9.44 -12.04 36.70
N ALA A 92 8.30 -12.52 37.20
CA ALA A 92 7.59 -13.63 36.57
C ALA A 92 7.17 -13.25 35.13
N PRO A 93 7.30 -14.19 34.18
CA PRO A 93 6.98 -13.91 32.75
C PRO A 93 5.61 -13.30 32.53
N GLU A 94 4.60 -13.75 33.28
CA GLU A 94 3.21 -13.28 33.14
C GLU A 94 3.07 -11.81 33.57
N ARG A 95 3.81 -11.39 34.60
CA ARG A 95 3.80 -9.99 35.07
C ARG A 95 4.52 -9.09 34.06
N TYR A 96 5.62 -9.59 33.48
CA TYR A 96 6.33 -8.87 32.44
C TYR A 96 5.48 -8.66 31.20
N THR A 97 4.82 -9.69 30.72
CA THR A 97 3.89 -9.60 29.57
C THR A 97 2.80 -8.57 29.80
N ARG A 98 2.15 -8.61 30.98
CA ARG A 98 1.11 -7.62 31.34
C ARG A 98 1.64 -6.20 31.38
N LEU A 99 2.86 -6.00 31.85
CA LEU A 99 3.52 -4.69 31.87
C LEU A 99 3.75 -4.17 30.45
N ILE A 100 4.26 -5.00 29.56
CA ILE A 100 4.52 -4.64 28.15
C ILE A 100 3.19 -4.34 27.42
N GLU A 101 2.15 -5.12 27.65
CA GLU A 101 0.83 -4.85 27.10
C GLU A 101 0.25 -3.50 27.57
N LEU A 102 0.38 -3.21 28.86
CA LEU A 102 -0.06 -1.94 29.43
C LEU A 102 0.69 -0.76 28.81
N LEU A 103 2.00 -0.84 28.75
CA LEU A 103 2.87 0.17 28.14
C LEU A 103 2.50 0.38 26.65
N THR A 104 2.31 -0.69 25.91
CA THR A 104 1.90 -0.62 24.50
C THR A 104 0.55 0.08 24.33
N ARG A 105 -0.41 -0.19 25.22
CA ARG A 105 -1.72 0.50 25.19
C ARG A 105 -1.61 2.00 25.51
N VAL A 106 -0.74 2.35 26.45
CA VAL A 106 -0.48 3.75 26.81
C VAL A 106 0.20 4.48 25.65
N PHE A 107 1.25 3.89 25.08
CA PHE A 107 1.99 4.49 23.97
C PHE A 107 1.14 4.71 22.72
N LYS A 108 0.22 3.77 22.39
CA LYS A 108 -0.73 3.93 21.27
C LYS A 108 -1.69 5.12 21.44
N ARG A 109 -1.87 5.63 22.67
CA ARG A 109 -2.73 6.80 22.94
C ARG A 109 -1.97 8.14 22.90
N LEU A 110 -0.65 8.09 22.81
CA LEU A 110 0.17 9.29 22.74
C LEU A 110 0.16 9.88 21.32
N PRO A 111 0.05 11.21 21.16
CA PRO A 111 -0.06 11.87 19.86
C PRO A 111 1.18 11.72 18.96
N PHE A 112 2.29 11.27 19.48
CA PHE A 112 3.54 11.07 18.75
C PHE A 112 3.62 9.74 18.00
N TYR A 113 2.57 8.92 18.04
CA TYR A 113 2.54 7.57 17.43
C TYR A 113 1.63 7.49 16.20
N LYS A 114 1.31 8.65 15.60
CA LYS A 114 0.57 8.70 14.33
C LYS A 114 1.50 8.99 13.17
#